data_9ed5c94e7e0f813c7fa677615fca57af
#
_entry.id   9ed5c94e7e0f813c7fa677615fca57af
#
_cell.length_a   1.000
_cell.length_b   1.000
_cell.length_c   1.000
_cell.angle_alpha   90.00
_cell.angle_beta   90.00
_cell.angle_gamma   90.00
#
_symmetry.space_group_name_H-M   'P 1'
#
loop_
_entity.id
_entity.type
_entity.pdbx_description
1 polymer ?
#
loop_
_entity_poly.entity_id
_entity_poly.type
_entity_poly.pdbx_seq_one_letter_code
_entity_poly.pdbx_strand_id
1 'polypeptide(L)'
;MSIVVTGASGLFGRATVAGLLERMPAGEIIAMTRQPAKLADMAAKGVDVRQGDFDDPDSLERAFAGAQKMLLISASLVGKRIPQHRNAIEAAAAAGVEHVIYTSYVGRGDDQNASLAVSDHRGTEKLLRESGRRWTVLRNTQYTEAVIEAQAPHALRTGRWIACAGDGRMAQVTREDCVACAIAVLTTPGHEDVVYNITGPELMSFRDIAAVISEIAERPIEYVVVDDEGMYAFFDSLGIPRDASKEEVVNGIPWSSDDMVSVERAIRLGQMEILTDHVQQLTGRRPQSLRALAWARRDELRIAG
;
A
#
# COMPACT_ATOMS: atom_id res chain seq x y z
N MET A 1 -17.14 -13.80 -14.98
CA MET A 1 -15.78 -13.89 -14.32
C MET A 1 -15.90 -13.25 -12.97
N SER A 2 -15.76 -14.01 -11.88
CA SER A 2 -15.90 -13.44 -10.53
C SER A 2 -14.55 -13.11 -9.91
N ILE A 3 -14.52 -11.95 -9.23
CA ILE A 3 -13.30 -11.37 -8.61
C ILE A 3 -13.56 -11.20 -7.12
N VAL A 4 -12.70 -11.77 -6.27
CA VAL A 4 -12.69 -11.45 -4.85
C VAL A 4 -11.64 -10.39 -4.53
N VAL A 5 -12.05 -9.36 -3.79
CA VAL A 5 -11.19 -8.30 -3.27
C VAL A 5 -11.09 -8.48 -1.75
N THR A 6 -9.89 -8.81 -1.25
CA THR A 6 -9.63 -8.91 0.19
C THR A 6 -9.45 -7.51 0.79
N GLY A 7 -9.65 -7.37 2.11
CA GLY A 7 -9.51 -6.05 2.75
C GLY A 7 -10.43 -4.97 2.17
N ALA A 8 -11.58 -5.36 1.61
CA ALA A 8 -12.47 -4.50 0.83
C ALA A 8 -13.04 -3.30 1.61
N SER A 9 -13.04 -3.33 2.94
CA SER A 9 -13.48 -2.19 3.76
C SER A 9 -12.41 -1.11 3.97
N GLY A 10 -11.16 -1.38 3.60
CA GLY A 10 -10.07 -0.40 3.62
C GLY A 10 -10.12 0.56 2.42
N LEU A 11 -9.34 1.64 2.47
CA LEU A 11 -9.33 2.68 1.43
C LEU A 11 -9.02 2.12 0.03
N PHE A 12 -7.98 1.28 -0.08
CA PHE A 12 -7.60 0.65 -1.34
C PHE A 12 -8.68 -0.30 -1.86
N GLY A 13 -9.14 -1.23 -1.00
CA GLY A 13 -10.13 -2.23 -1.37
C GLY A 13 -11.46 -1.62 -1.77
N ARG A 14 -11.96 -0.64 -1.02
CA ARG A 14 -13.19 0.08 -1.33
C ARG A 14 -13.12 0.81 -2.67
N ALA A 15 -12.00 1.48 -2.94
CA ALA A 15 -11.78 2.15 -4.23
C ALA A 15 -11.70 1.13 -5.39
N THR A 16 -11.06 -0.03 -5.16
CA THR A 16 -11.02 -1.11 -6.16
C THR A 16 -12.42 -1.66 -6.46
N VAL A 17 -13.22 -1.95 -5.43
CA VAL A 17 -14.62 -2.43 -5.62
C VAL A 17 -15.43 -1.39 -6.38
N ALA A 18 -15.31 -0.10 -6.03
CA ALA A 18 -16.01 0.97 -6.75
C ALA A 18 -15.63 1.04 -8.23
N GLY A 19 -14.33 0.96 -8.56
CA GLY A 19 -13.87 0.98 -9.95
C GLY A 19 -14.19 -0.29 -10.73
N LEU A 20 -14.34 -1.45 -10.08
CA LEU A 20 -14.83 -2.69 -10.70
C LEU A 20 -16.31 -2.60 -11.05
N LEU A 21 -17.14 -1.94 -10.20
CA LEU A 21 -18.57 -1.72 -10.48
C LEU A 21 -18.82 -0.90 -11.77
N GLU A 22 -17.84 -0.13 -12.22
CA GLU A 22 -17.91 0.61 -13.49
C GLU A 22 -17.62 -0.28 -14.72
N ARG A 23 -17.11 -1.50 -14.51
CA ARG A 23 -16.56 -2.37 -15.56
C ARG A 23 -17.22 -3.74 -15.66
N MET A 24 -17.86 -4.19 -14.60
CA MET A 24 -18.46 -5.53 -14.55
C MET A 24 -19.70 -5.57 -13.65
N PRO A 25 -20.58 -6.59 -13.83
CA PRO A 25 -21.78 -6.75 -13.00
C PRO A 25 -21.45 -6.88 -11.51
N ALA A 26 -22.21 -6.19 -10.66
CA ALA A 26 -22.01 -6.17 -9.21
C ALA A 26 -21.97 -7.59 -8.58
N GLY A 27 -22.83 -8.50 -9.03
CA GLY A 27 -22.88 -9.89 -8.55
C GLY A 27 -21.66 -10.74 -8.93
N GLU A 28 -20.77 -10.25 -9.78
CA GLU A 28 -19.48 -10.89 -10.07
C GLU A 28 -18.32 -10.35 -9.18
N ILE A 29 -18.60 -9.39 -8.30
CA ILE A 29 -17.63 -8.80 -7.37
C ILE A 29 -17.90 -9.33 -5.97
N ILE A 30 -16.92 -10.00 -5.38
CA ILE A 30 -16.93 -10.47 -4.01
C ILE A 30 -16.07 -9.52 -3.18
N ALA A 31 -16.66 -8.87 -2.18
CA ALA A 31 -15.95 -7.95 -1.29
C ALA A 31 -15.74 -8.60 0.08
N MET A 32 -14.51 -9.05 0.37
CA MET A 32 -14.19 -9.70 1.63
C MET A 32 -13.72 -8.69 2.69
N THR A 33 -14.29 -8.78 3.87
CA THR A 33 -13.92 -7.97 5.04
C THR A 33 -14.18 -8.72 6.35
N ARG A 34 -13.45 -8.38 7.42
CA ARG A 34 -13.75 -8.87 8.79
C ARG A 34 -15.10 -8.36 9.30
N GLN A 35 -15.56 -7.21 8.80
CA GLN A 35 -16.77 -6.52 9.29
C GLN A 35 -17.70 -6.16 8.13
N PRO A 36 -18.58 -7.08 7.68
CA PRO A 36 -19.48 -6.87 6.54
C PRO A 36 -20.34 -5.60 6.62
N ALA A 37 -20.75 -5.21 7.82
CA ALA A 37 -21.55 -3.99 8.02
C ALA A 37 -20.86 -2.71 7.50
N LYS A 38 -19.52 -2.67 7.42
CA LYS A 38 -18.78 -1.55 6.84
C LYS A 38 -18.95 -1.42 5.32
N LEU A 39 -19.50 -2.43 4.66
CA LEU A 39 -19.74 -2.47 3.21
C LEU A 39 -21.23 -2.56 2.86
N ALA A 40 -22.12 -2.15 3.76
CA ALA A 40 -23.57 -2.17 3.53
C ALA A 40 -23.98 -1.37 2.29
N ASP A 41 -23.29 -0.27 2.00
CA ASP A 41 -23.49 0.55 0.81
C ASP A 41 -23.06 -0.16 -0.49
N MET A 42 -22.06 -1.03 -0.45
CA MET A 42 -21.65 -1.87 -1.58
C MET A 42 -22.61 -3.05 -1.77
N ALA A 43 -23.07 -3.67 -0.67
CA ALA A 43 -24.09 -4.70 -0.71
C ALA A 43 -25.40 -4.17 -1.31
N ALA A 44 -25.79 -2.94 -0.98
CA ALA A 44 -26.96 -2.28 -1.57
C ALA A 44 -26.85 -2.06 -3.09
N LYS A 45 -25.62 -2.05 -3.64
CA LYS A 45 -25.35 -2.02 -5.09
C LYS A 45 -25.31 -3.40 -5.74
N GLY A 46 -25.53 -4.47 -4.96
CA GLY A 46 -25.52 -5.85 -5.45
C GLY A 46 -24.16 -6.55 -5.41
N VAL A 47 -23.16 -5.96 -4.74
CA VAL A 47 -21.86 -6.61 -4.50
C VAL A 47 -22.04 -7.74 -3.47
N ASP A 48 -21.43 -8.89 -3.70
CA ASP A 48 -21.43 -10.03 -2.78
C ASP A 48 -20.44 -9.76 -1.63
N VAL A 49 -20.97 -9.28 -0.51
CA VAL A 49 -20.16 -8.96 0.67
C VAL A 49 -20.04 -10.17 1.58
N ARG A 50 -18.80 -10.64 1.79
CA ARG A 50 -18.54 -11.83 2.60
C ARG A 50 -17.62 -11.54 3.78
N GLN A 51 -17.85 -12.26 4.90
CA GLN A 51 -16.94 -12.24 6.03
C GLN A 51 -15.73 -13.13 5.74
N GLY A 52 -14.54 -12.63 6.05
CA GLY A 52 -13.30 -13.41 6.05
C GLY A 52 -12.23 -12.71 6.86
N ASP A 53 -11.42 -13.51 7.55
CA ASP A 53 -10.28 -13.07 8.34
C ASP A 53 -9.04 -13.89 7.96
N PHE A 54 -7.90 -13.23 7.75
CA PHE A 54 -6.65 -13.91 7.44
C PHE A 54 -6.14 -14.82 8.56
N ASP A 55 -6.61 -14.63 9.79
CA ASP A 55 -6.30 -15.49 10.93
C ASP A 55 -7.33 -16.64 11.12
N ASP A 56 -8.38 -16.71 10.27
CA ASP A 56 -9.39 -17.78 10.26
C ASP A 56 -9.49 -18.42 8.86
N PRO A 57 -8.70 -19.49 8.57
CA PRO A 57 -8.68 -20.15 7.27
C PRO A 57 -10.03 -20.64 6.78
N ASP A 58 -10.90 -21.17 7.68
CA ASP A 58 -12.22 -21.65 7.32
C ASP A 58 -13.12 -20.53 6.81
N SER A 59 -12.96 -19.32 7.35
CA SER A 59 -13.68 -18.13 6.85
C SER A 59 -13.22 -17.72 5.47
N LEU A 60 -11.94 -17.91 5.16
CA LEU A 60 -11.36 -17.57 3.86
C LEU A 60 -11.85 -18.49 2.75
N GLU A 61 -11.91 -19.81 2.99
CA GLU A 61 -12.44 -20.76 2.00
C GLU A 61 -13.90 -20.42 1.62
N ARG A 62 -14.72 -20.11 2.64
CA ARG A 62 -16.11 -19.65 2.39
C ARG A 62 -16.16 -18.33 1.63
N ALA A 63 -15.28 -17.39 1.99
CA ALA A 63 -15.24 -16.07 1.36
C ALA A 63 -14.78 -16.14 -0.11
N PHE A 64 -13.90 -17.07 -0.46
CA PHE A 64 -13.34 -17.18 -1.82
C PHE A 64 -14.13 -18.12 -2.73
N ALA A 65 -15.11 -18.87 -2.20
CA ALA A 65 -15.89 -19.82 -2.98
C ALA A 65 -16.48 -19.18 -4.25
N GLY A 66 -16.20 -19.78 -5.41
CA GLY A 66 -16.67 -19.34 -6.73
C GLY A 66 -15.91 -18.16 -7.33
N ALA A 67 -14.88 -17.62 -6.69
CA ALA A 67 -14.01 -16.61 -7.28
C ALA A 67 -13.04 -17.24 -8.28
N GLN A 68 -12.82 -16.58 -9.42
CA GLN A 68 -11.83 -16.98 -10.43
C GLN A 68 -10.54 -16.19 -10.28
N LYS A 69 -10.62 -14.91 -9.90
CA LYS A 69 -9.46 -14.06 -9.60
C LYS A 69 -9.55 -13.51 -8.19
N MET A 70 -8.41 -13.27 -7.58
CA MET A 70 -8.30 -12.65 -6.25
C MET A 70 -7.36 -11.44 -6.29
N LEU A 71 -7.81 -10.31 -5.73
CA LEU A 71 -6.92 -9.26 -5.32
C LEU A 71 -6.57 -9.47 -3.84
N LEU A 72 -5.37 -9.95 -3.58
CA LEU A 72 -4.80 -10.06 -2.24
C LEU A 72 -4.18 -8.71 -1.85
N ILE A 73 -4.96 -7.88 -1.15
CA ILE A 73 -4.45 -6.65 -0.56
C ILE A 73 -3.65 -7.02 0.68
N SER A 74 -2.42 -6.54 0.77
CA SER A 74 -1.49 -6.89 1.85
C SER A 74 -2.02 -6.49 3.22
N ALA A 75 -1.81 -7.38 4.20
CA ALA A 75 -2.00 -7.08 5.62
C ALA A 75 -1.02 -5.99 6.08
N SER A 76 -1.40 -5.20 7.08
CA SER A 76 -0.66 -4.00 7.48
C SER A 76 0.56 -4.30 8.36
N LEU A 77 0.53 -5.39 9.14
CA LEU A 77 1.51 -5.65 10.18
C LEU A 77 2.72 -6.44 9.68
N VAL A 78 3.89 -5.83 9.81
CA VAL A 78 5.18 -6.51 9.62
C VAL A 78 5.31 -7.66 10.62
N GLY A 79 5.82 -8.81 10.15
CA GLY A 79 5.98 -10.04 10.94
C GLY A 79 4.73 -10.93 11.00
N LYS A 80 3.51 -10.40 10.86
CA LYS A 80 2.28 -11.19 10.77
C LYS A 80 1.83 -11.46 9.33
N ARG A 81 2.35 -10.70 8.39
CA ARG A 81 1.93 -10.71 6.97
C ARG A 81 2.12 -12.07 6.32
N ILE A 82 3.27 -12.72 6.50
CA ILE A 82 3.59 -13.99 5.84
C ILE A 82 2.62 -15.11 6.25
N PRO A 83 2.38 -15.40 7.57
CA PRO A 83 1.41 -16.43 7.94
C PRO A 83 -0.02 -16.11 7.49
N GLN A 84 -0.47 -14.86 7.60
CA GLN A 84 -1.80 -14.45 7.14
C GLN A 84 -1.98 -14.61 5.63
N HIS A 85 -0.97 -14.23 4.84
CA HIS A 85 -1.03 -14.39 3.40
C HIS A 85 -0.88 -15.85 2.97
N ARG A 86 -0.17 -16.69 3.72
CA ARG A 86 -0.16 -18.15 3.50
C ARG A 86 -1.56 -18.71 3.59
N ASN A 87 -2.29 -18.41 4.68
CA ASN A 87 -3.68 -18.84 4.84
C ASN A 87 -4.56 -18.41 3.65
N ALA A 88 -4.41 -17.15 3.20
CA ALA A 88 -5.17 -16.64 2.08
C ALA A 88 -4.83 -17.33 0.75
N ILE A 89 -3.55 -17.60 0.48
CA ILE A 89 -3.10 -18.26 -0.75
C ILE A 89 -3.55 -19.73 -0.77
N GLU A 90 -3.44 -20.44 0.36
CA GLU A 90 -3.90 -21.83 0.49
C GLU A 90 -5.42 -21.93 0.36
N ALA A 91 -6.17 -21.05 1.01
CA ALA A 91 -7.64 -20.98 0.87
C ALA A 91 -8.07 -20.62 -0.57
N ALA A 92 -7.35 -19.72 -1.25
CA ALA A 92 -7.60 -19.39 -2.65
C ALA A 92 -7.37 -20.60 -3.55
N ALA A 93 -6.33 -21.39 -3.30
CA ALA A 93 -6.06 -22.62 -4.03
C ALA A 93 -7.14 -23.68 -3.81
N ALA A 94 -7.61 -23.87 -2.55
CA ALA A 94 -8.69 -24.79 -2.20
C ALA A 94 -10.03 -24.36 -2.82
N ALA A 95 -10.32 -23.06 -2.88
CA ALA A 95 -11.52 -22.51 -3.51
C ALA A 95 -11.50 -22.50 -5.05
N GLY A 96 -10.38 -22.91 -5.68
CA GLY A 96 -10.26 -22.97 -7.14
C GLY A 96 -9.95 -21.61 -7.79
N VAL A 97 -9.48 -20.62 -7.05
CA VAL A 97 -9.01 -19.33 -7.62
C VAL A 97 -7.85 -19.61 -8.58
N GLU A 98 -7.98 -19.12 -9.81
CA GLU A 98 -7.01 -19.40 -10.88
C GLU A 98 -5.84 -18.41 -10.88
N HIS A 99 -6.12 -17.13 -10.52
CA HIS A 99 -5.16 -16.04 -10.62
C HIS A 99 -5.20 -15.14 -9.36
N VAL A 100 -4.08 -15.00 -8.69
CA VAL A 100 -3.90 -14.15 -7.51
C VAL A 100 -3.09 -12.91 -7.88
N ILE A 101 -3.68 -11.74 -7.72
CA ILE A 101 -3.01 -10.45 -7.87
C ILE A 101 -2.67 -9.92 -6.48
N TYR A 102 -1.41 -9.61 -6.22
CA TYR A 102 -0.93 -9.23 -4.90
C TYR A 102 -0.38 -7.80 -4.87
N THR A 103 -0.81 -7.01 -3.89
CA THR A 103 -0.23 -5.70 -3.62
C THR A 103 1.03 -5.85 -2.76
N SER A 104 2.18 -5.82 -3.40
CA SER A 104 3.50 -5.92 -2.78
C SER A 104 4.13 -4.54 -2.57
N TYR A 105 5.38 -4.50 -2.15
CA TYR A 105 6.13 -3.27 -1.92
C TYR A 105 7.42 -3.24 -2.75
N VAL A 106 7.74 -2.07 -3.30
CA VAL A 106 8.94 -1.87 -4.12
C VAL A 106 10.21 -1.98 -3.28
N GLY A 107 11.30 -2.41 -3.87
CA GLY A 107 12.62 -2.46 -3.24
C GLY A 107 13.59 -3.30 -4.07
N ARG A 108 14.88 -2.94 -4.03
CA ARG A 108 15.99 -3.71 -4.59
C ARG A 108 16.62 -4.58 -3.52
N GLY A 109 17.35 -5.61 -3.95
CA GLY A 109 18.17 -6.43 -3.06
C GLY A 109 17.41 -7.52 -2.32
N ASP A 110 16.13 -7.75 -2.62
CA ASP A 110 15.28 -8.81 -2.07
C ASP A 110 15.55 -9.07 -0.55
N ASP A 111 16.17 -10.18 -0.18
CA ASP A 111 16.48 -10.55 1.22
C ASP A 111 17.56 -9.66 1.88
N GLN A 112 18.29 -8.84 1.11
CA GLN A 112 19.30 -7.91 1.61
C GLN A 112 18.76 -6.47 1.71
N ASN A 113 17.48 -6.25 1.44
CA ASN A 113 16.87 -4.94 1.61
C ASN A 113 16.76 -4.60 3.10
N ALA A 114 17.11 -3.36 3.47
CA ALA A 114 17.07 -2.92 4.86
C ALA A 114 15.64 -2.74 5.40
N SER A 115 14.63 -2.67 4.54
CA SER A 115 13.23 -2.52 4.93
C SER A 115 12.61 -3.84 5.35
N LEU A 116 12.07 -3.88 6.56
CA LEU A 116 11.31 -5.02 7.10
C LEU A 116 10.07 -5.31 6.24
N ALA A 117 9.39 -4.25 5.78
CA ALA A 117 8.24 -4.40 4.89
C ALA A 117 8.61 -5.10 3.58
N VAL A 118 9.75 -4.74 2.96
CA VAL A 118 10.21 -5.39 1.72
C VAL A 118 10.46 -6.88 1.96
N SER A 119 11.12 -7.25 3.05
CA SER A 119 11.40 -8.64 3.40
C SER A 119 10.10 -9.46 3.54
N ASP A 120 9.12 -8.93 4.29
CA ASP A 120 7.81 -9.57 4.44
C ASP A 120 7.08 -9.76 3.11
N HIS A 121 7.12 -8.73 2.27
CA HIS A 121 6.50 -8.80 0.95
C HIS A 121 7.18 -9.83 0.05
N ARG A 122 8.51 -9.95 0.09
CA ARG A 122 9.25 -10.98 -0.65
C ARG A 122 8.90 -12.40 -0.19
N GLY A 123 8.71 -12.58 1.13
CA GLY A 123 8.18 -13.84 1.68
C GLY A 123 6.84 -14.23 1.07
N THR A 124 5.90 -13.29 0.95
CA THR A 124 4.61 -13.53 0.30
C THR A 124 4.75 -13.79 -1.20
N GLU A 125 5.59 -13.04 -1.91
CA GLU A 125 5.85 -13.28 -3.33
C GLU A 125 6.40 -14.68 -3.59
N LYS A 126 7.24 -15.19 -2.68
CA LYS A 126 7.74 -16.58 -2.74
C LYS A 126 6.59 -17.56 -2.59
N LEU A 127 5.71 -17.40 -1.59
CA LEU A 127 4.54 -18.26 -1.40
C LEU A 127 3.64 -18.29 -2.64
N LEU A 128 3.44 -17.14 -3.30
CA LEU A 128 2.67 -17.07 -4.53
C LEU A 128 3.28 -17.88 -5.67
N ARG A 129 4.60 -17.76 -5.88
CA ARG A 129 5.31 -18.53 -6.92
C ARG A 129 5.26 -20.03 -6.67
N GLU A 130 5.26 -20.44 -5.41
CA GLU A 130 5.20 -21.85 -4.98
C GLU A 130 3.78 -22.42 -4.95
N SER A 131 2.72 -21.56 -5.06
CA SER A 131 1.32 -21.96 -4.90
C SER A 131 0.74 -22.79 -6.06
N GLY A 132 1.42 -22.83 -7.21
CA GLY A 132 0.90 -23.45 -8.44
C GLY A 132 -0.27 -22.68 -9.07
N ARG A 133 -0.61 -21.49 -8.57
CA ARG A 133 -1.60 -20.58 -9.17
C ARG A 133 -0.91 -19.58 -10.09
N ARG A 134 -1.62 -19.04 -11.08
CA ARG A 134 -1.14 -17.87 -11.81
C ARG A 134 -1.08 -16.69 -10.82
N TRP A 135 -0.09 -15.84 -10.96
CA TRP A 135 0.09 -14.71 -10.07
C TRP A 135 0.46 -13.43 -10.82
N THR A 136 0.14 -12.30 -10.21
CA THR A 136 0.68 -10.99 -10.61
C THR A 136 1.10 -10.25 -9.34
N VAL A 137 2.26 -9.66 -9.35
CA VAL A 137 2.77 -8.86 -8.22
C VAL A 137 2.79 -7.40 -8.60
N LEU A 138 2.05 -6.58 -7.86
CA LEU A 138 2.06 -5.12 -7.96
C LEU A 138 2.91 -4.56 -6.81
N ARG A 139 4.20 -4.31 -7.06
CA ARG A 139 5.11 -3.70 -6.11
C ARG A 139 4.88 -2.19 -6.08
N ASN A 140 4.01 -1.74 -5.20
CA ASN A 140 3.71 -0.32 -5.03
C ASN A 140 4.84 0.38 -4.27
N THR A 141 5.14 1.63 -4.60
CA THR A 141 5.95 2.50 -3.74
C THR A 141 5.10 3.07 -2.59
N GLN A 142 5.71 3.85 -1.71
CA GLN A 142 4.99 4.55 -0.65
C GLN A 142 3.91 5.47 -1.23
N TYR A 143 2.73 5.43 -0.63
CA TYR A 143 1.62 6.26 -1.09
C TYR A 143 1.85 7.74 -0.80
N THR A 144 1.64 8.58 -1.80
CA THR A 144 1.70 10.04 -1.69
C THR A 144 0.76 10.56 -0.60
N GLU A 145 -0.39 9.94 -0.44
CA GLU A 145 -1.36 10.27 0.61
C GLU A 145 -0.79 10.10 2.02
N ALA A 146 0.07 9.09 2.25
CA ALA A 146 0.73 8.91 3.55
C ALA A 146 1.65 10.10 3.90
N VAL A 147 2.31 10.67 2.89
CA VAL A 147 3.09 11.90 3.05
C VAL A 147 2.20 13.07 3.46
N ILE A 148 1.10 13.29 2.73
CA ILE A 148 0.21 14.45 2.92
C ILE A 148 -0.61 14.32 4.21
N GLU A 149 -1.09 13.12 4.53
CA GLU A 149 -2.02 12.88 5.65
C GLU A 149 -1.32 12.66 6.99
N ALA A 150 -0.10 12.08 7.00
CA ALA A 150 0.60 11.74 8.23
C ALA A 150 1.85 12.59 8.47
N GLN A 151 2.72 12.79 7.48
CA GLN A 151 4.03 13.44 7.68
C GLN A 151 3.94 14.98 7.58
N ALA A 152 3.30 15.49 6.54
CA ALA A 152 3.20 16.93 6.29
C ALA A 152 2.52 17.72 7.44
N PRO A 153 1.41 17.26 8.05
CA PRO A 153 0.79 18.00 9.16
C PRO A 153 1.72 18.20 10.36
N HIS A 154 2.53 17.20 10.72
CA HIS A 154 3.51 17.34 11.78
C HIS A 154 4.60 18.35 11.41
N ALA A 155 5.15 18.25 10.20
CA ALA A 155 6.18 19.15 9.71
C ALA A 155 5.71 20.60 9.63
N LEU A 156 4.46 20.83 9.20
CA LEU A 156 3.85 22.15 9.13
C LEU A 156 3.64 22.79 10.52
N ARG A 157 3.25 21.99 11.52
CA ARG A 157 3.07 22.49 12.90
C ARG A 157 4.40 22.83 13.59
N THR A 158 5.44 22.04 13.32
CA THR A 158 6.73 22.19 14.01
C THR A 158 7.74 23.02 13.23
N GLY A 159 7.49 23.29 11.94
CA GLY A 159 8.44 23.91 11.01
C GLY A 159 9.62 23.00 10.64
N ARG A 160 9.57 21.69 10.97
CA ARG A 160 10.68 20.75 10.78
C ARG A 160 10.21 19.42 10.20
N TRP A 161 10.91 18.97 9.15
CA TRP A 161 10.77 17.62 8.60
C TRP A 161 11.98 16.80 9.05
N ILE A 162 11.77 15.93 10.03
CA ILE A 162 12.81 15.06 10.60
C ILE A 162 12.79 13.72 9.87
N ALA A 163 13.95 13.27 9.39
CA ALA A 163 14.09 11.99 8.72
C ALA A 163 15.51 11.42 8.83
N CYS A 164 15.64 10.08 8.79
CA CYS A 164 16.93 9.40 8.70
C CYS A 164 17.26 8.89 7.29
N ALA A 165 16.43 9.25 6.29
CA ALA A 165 16.61 8.87 4.90
C ALA A 165 17.73 9.63 4.17
N GLY A 166 18.31 10.69 4.77
CA GLY A 166 19.35 11.50 4.15
C GLY A 166 18.88 12.12 2.83
N ASP A 167 19.68 12.00 1.79
CA ASP A 167 19.36 12.46 0.43
C ASP A 167 18.89 11.30 -0.47
N GLY A 168 18.57 10.12 0.10
CA GLY A 168 17.99 9.00 -0.62
C GLY A 168 16.64 9.35 -1.23
N ARG A 169 16.28 8.68 -2.34
CA ARG A 169 15.11 9.03 -3.15
C ARG A 169 14.17 7.84 -3.33
N MET A 170 12.88 8.16 -3.52
CA MET A 170 11.84 7.22 -3.86
C MET A 170 10.81 7.91 -4.78
N ALA A 171 10.18 7.16 -5.67
CA ALA A 171 9.12 7.67 -6.52
C ALA A 171 7.76 7.37 -5.90
N GLN A 172 7.28 8.22 -4.97
CA GLN A 172 5.97 8.07 -4.33
C GLN A 172 4.87 8.04 -5.38
N VAL A 173 3.88 7.16 -5.17
CA VAL A 173 2.76 6.94 -6.07
C VAL A 173 1.44 7.22 -5.37
N THR A 174 0.42 7.71 -6.08
CA THR A 174 -0.90 7.89 -5.48
C THR A 174 -1.61 6.54 -5.30
N ARG A 175 -2.43 6.43 -4.26
CA ARG A 175 -3.30 5.26 -4.07
C ARG A 175 -4.23 5.05 -5.25
N GLU A 176 -4.70 6.15 -5.85
CA GLU A 176 -5.54 6.12 -7.05
C GLU A 176 -4.85 5.43 -8.23
N ASP A 177 -3.57 5.75 -8.50
CA ASP A 177 -2.79 5.11 -9.55
C ASP A 177 -2.59 3.62 -9.28
N CYS A 178 -2.30 3.25 -8.03
CA CYS A 178 -2.18 1.84 -7.65
C CYS A 178 -3.50 1.07 -7.82
N VAL A 179 -4.62 1.65 -7.43
CA VAL A 179 -5.97 1.08 -7.64
C VAL A 179 -6.26 0.92 -9.12
N ALA A 180 -5.96 1.93 -9.94
CA ALA A 180 -6.16 1.86 -11.38
C ALA A 180 -5.33 0.73 -12.01
N CYS A 181 -4.07 0.54 -11.59
CA CYS A 181 -3.23 -0.58 -12.01
C CYS A 181 -3.82 -1.94 -11.59
N ALA A 182 -4.28 -2.06 -10.35
CA ALA A 182 -4.91 -3.29 -9.87
C ALA A 182 -6.17 -3.64 -10.66
N ILE A 183 -7.03 -2.66 -10.97
CA ILE A 183 -8.22 -2.85 -11.79
C ILE A 183 -7.84 -3.26 -13.21
N ALA A 184 -6.84 -2.62 -13.81
CA ALA A 184 -6.38 -2.98 -15.16
C ALA A 184 -5.96 -4.46 -15.22
N VAL A 185 -5.12 -4.92 -14.28
CA VAL A 185 -4.66 -6.31 -14.21
C VAL A 185 -5.81 -7.29 -13.93
N LEU A 186 -6.78 -6.91 -13.09
CA LEU A 186 -7.95 -7.75 -12.81
C LEU A 186 -8.85 -7.94 -14.02
N THR A 187 -8.98 -6.91 -14.89
CA THR A 187 -9.99 -6.85 -15.95
C THR A 187 -9.46 -7.09 -17.36
N THR A 188 -8.14 -7.14 -17.55
CA THR A 188 -7.52 -7.43 -18.84
C THR A 188 -6.66 -8.71 -18.77
N PRO A 189 -6.42 -9.40 -19.91
CA PRO A 189 -5.57 -10.60 -19.96
C PRO A 189 -4.08 -10.24 -20.11
N GLY A 190 -3.21 -11.25 -19.94
CA GLY A 190 -1.78 -11.16 -20.28
C GLY A 190 -0.90 -10.59 -19.15
N HIS A 191 -1.37 -10.70 -17.90
CA HIS A 191 -0.65 -10.22 -16.72
C HIS A 191 -0.15 -11.36 -15.82
N GLU A 192 -0.30 -12.60 -16.25
CA GLU A 192 0.07 -13.78 -15.48
C GLU A 192 1.59 -13.89 -15.34
N ASP A 193 2.04 -14.22 -14.13
CA ASP A 193 3.44 -14.47 -13.77
C ASP A 193 4.39 -13.27 -14.00
N VAL A 194 3.84 -12.06 -13.81
CA VAL A 194 4.54 -10.78 -14.01
C VAL A 194 4.64 -9.98 -12.72
N VAL A 195 5.77 -9.28 -12.56
CA VAL A 195 6.00 -8.27 -11.51
C VAL A 195 5.97 -6.88 -12.14
N TYR A 196 5.11 -6.02 -11.64
CA TYR A 196 5.07 -4.60 -11.98
C TYR A 196 5.55 -3.76 -10.80
N ASN A 197 6.49 -2.82 -11.02
CA ASN A 197 6.85 -1.81 -10.04
C ASN A 197 5.97 -0.57 -10.29
N ILE A 198 5.05 -0.32 -9.38
CA ILE A 198 4.08 0.77 -9.50
C ILE A 198 4.64 1.99 -8.80
N THR A 199 5.15 2.94 -9.60
CA THR A 199 5.87 4.12 -9.13
C THR A 199 5.19 5.40 -9.61
N GLY A 200 5.38 6.48 -8.83
CA GLY A 200 5.06 7.82 -9.30
C GLY A 200 5.97 8.26 -10.45
N PRO A 201 5.78 9.50 -10.95
CA PRO A 201 6.45 9.96 -12.18
C PRO A 201 7.89 10.40 -11.99
N GLU A 202 8.36 10.56 -10.75
CA GLU A 202 9.66 11.15 -10.43
C GLU A 202 10.24 10.64 -9.12
N LEU A 203 11.57 10.58 -9.04
CA LEU A 203 12.30 10.28 -7.81
C LEU A 203 12.48 11.54 -6.99
N MET A 204 12.01 11.53 -5.74
CA MET A 204 12.10 12.66 -4.80
C MET A 204 12.76 12.21 -3.50
N SER A 205 13.62 13.05 -2.94
CA SER A 205 14.08 12.95 -1.56
C SER A 205 13.05 13.56 -0.60
N PHE A 206 13.14 13.26 0.70
CA PHE A 206 12.30 13.97 1.68
C PHE A 206 12.60 15.47 1.77
N ARG A 207 13.81 15.88 1.40
CA ARG A 207 14.16 17.29 1.22
C ARG A 207 13.32 17.96 0.13
N ASP A 208 13.22 17.30 -1.04
CA ASP A 208 12.40 17.79 -2.16
C ASP A 208 10.93 17.86 -1.77
N ILE A 209 10.44 16.84 -1.07
CA ILE A 209 9.06 16.77 -0.58
C ILE A 209 8.78 17.90 0.42
N ALA A 210 9.67 18.10 1.41
CA ALA A 210 9.54 19.18 2.37
C ALA A 210 9.50 20.56 1.69
N ALA A 211 10.33 20.76 0.66
CA ALA A 211 10.32 22.00 -0.13
C ALA A 211 8.98 22.20 -0.88
N VAL A 212 8.45 21.15 -1.51
CA VAL A 212 7.13 21.19 -2.19
C VAL A 212 6.00 21.52 -1.21
N ILE A 213 5.96 20.86 -0.06
CA ILE A 213 4.93 21.10 0.97
C ILE A 213 5.07 22.52 1.55
N SER A 214 6.29 22.98 1.83
CA SER A 214 6.58 24.33 2.31
C SER A 214 6.07 25.41 1.34
N GLU A 215 6.33 25.24 0.05
CA GLU A 215 5.87 26.15 -1.01
C GLU A 215 4.34 26.20 -1.07
N ILE A 216 3.66 25.04 -1.11
CA ILE A 216 2.20 24.95 -1.27
C ILE A 216 1.45 25.45 -0.02
N ALA A 217 1.97 25.15 1.18
CA ALA A 217 1.40 25.61 2.44
C ALA A 217 1.75 27.06 2.78
N GLU A 218 2.71 27.67 2.03
CA GLU A 218 3.25 29.00 2.29
C GLU A 218 3.86 29.14 3.71
N ARG A 219 4.48 28.06 4.19
CA ARG A 219 5.14 27.97 5.52
C ARG A 219 6.49 27.32 5.39
N PRO A 220 7.54 27.89 6.01
CA PRO A 220 8.87 27.32 5.95
C PRO A 220 8.93 25.99 6.71
N ILE A 221 9.56 24.98 6.07
CA ILE A 221 9.85 23.68 6.66
C ILE A 221 11.35 23.44 6.51
N GLU A 222 12.06 23.28 7.64
CA GLU A 222 13.46 22.88 7.67
C GLU A 222 13.54 21.35 7.52
N TYR A 223 14.34 20.86 6.58
CA TYR A 223 14.65 19.43 6.49
C TYR A 223 15.79 19.09 7.43
N VAL A 224 15.54 18.25 8.43
CA VAL A 224 16.49 17.88 9.49
C VAL A 224 16.85 16.41 9.34
N VAL A 225 18.11 16.15 9.01
CA VAL A 225 18.65 14.79 8.91
C VAL A 225 19.12 14.34 10.30
N VAL A 226 18.66 13.16 10.71
CA VAL A 226 19.11 12.45 11.90
C VAL A 226 19.63 11.07 11.53
N ASP A 227 20.29 10.38 12.43
CA ASP A 227 20.58 8.96 12.30
C ASP A 227 19.37 8.09 12.74
N ASP A 228 19.54 6.79 12.68
CA ASP A 228 18.46 5.85 13.04
C ASP A 228 18.03 6.02 14.51
N GLU A 229 18.98 6.24 15.43
CA GLU A 229 18.68 6.45 16.86
C GLU A 229 17.94 7.77 17.10
N GLY A 230 18.32 8.83 16.39
CA GLY A 230 17.61 10.11 16.41
C GLY A 230 16.18 9.98 15.86
N MET A 231 15.97 9.15 14.84
CA MET A 231 14.63 8.88 14.32
C MET A 231 13.79 8.03 15.29
N TYR A 232 14.39 7.06 15.95
CA TYR A 232 13.73 6.33 17.04
C TYR A 232 13.32 7.25 18.19
N ALA A 233 14.22 8.13 18.65
CA ALA A 233 13.91 9.09 19.70
C ALA A 233 12.76 10.02 19.30
N PHE A 234 12.69 10.42 18.03
CA PHE A 234 11.58 11.19 17.51
C PHE A 234 10.25 10.41 17.60
N PHE A 235 10.19 9.15 17.14
CA PHE A 235 8.98 8.33 17.22
C PHE A 235 8.58 8.00 18.66
N ASP A 236 9.53 7.76 19.55
CA ASP A 236 9.28 7.58 20.99
C ASP A 236 8.61 8.82 21.60
N SER A 237 9.02 10.02 21.18
CA SER A 237 8.40 11.28 21.62
C SER A 237 6.94 11.44 21.17
N LEU A 238 6.54 10.74 20.11
CA LEU A 238 5.16 10.69 19.59
C LEU A 238 4.36 9.52 20.18
N GLY A 239 4.98 8.69 21.04
CA GLY A 239 4.36 7.50 21.63
C GLY A 239 4.15 6.36 20.62
N ILE A 240 4.87 6.33 19.50
CA ILE A 240 4.77 5.28 18.50
C ILE A 240 5.53 4.05 18.97
N PRO A 241 4.90 2.85 19.02
CA PRO A 241 5.54 1.64 19.49
C PRO A 241 6.69 1.20 18.57
N ARG A 242 7.73 0.60 19.18
CA ARG A 242 8.89 0.11 18.44
C ARG A 242 8.54 -1.05 17.53
N ASP A 243 7.84 -2.04 18.05
CA ASP A 243 7.49 -3.25 17.32
C ASP A 243 6.03 -3.24 16.81
N ALA A 244 5.77 -4.04 15.77
CA ALA A 244 4.45 -4.17 15.16
C ALA A 244 3.55 -5.20 15.89
N SER A 245 3.94 -5.69 17.08
CA SER A 245 3.19 -6.73 17.82
C SER A 245 1.82 -6.24 18.30
N LYS A 246 1.63 -4.92 18.37
CA LYS A 246 0.37 -4.28 18.76
C LYS A 246 -0.28 -3.63 17.54
N GLU A 247 -1.54 -3.97 17.30
CA GLU A 247 -2.39 -3.33 16.28
C GLU A 247 -2.88 -1.95 16.78
N GLU A 248 -1.96 -1.13 17.28
CA GLU A 248 -2.30 0.21 17.79
C GLU A 248 -2.07 1.25 16.70
N VAL A 249 -3.10 2.04 16.44
CA VAL A 249 -2.99 3.25 15.61
C VAL A 249 -2.73 4.42 16.54
N VAL A 250 -1.52 4.94 16.54
CA VAL A 250 -1.12 6.09 17.36
C VAL A 250 -1.06 7.34 16.47
N ASN A 251 -1.80 8.36 16.83
CA ASN A 251 -1.87 9.62 16.07
C ASN A 251 -2.18 9.43 14.56
N GLY A 252 -3.00 8.42 14.22
CA GLY A 252 -3.31 8.09 12.83
C GLY A 252 -2.24 7.26 12.11
N ILE A 253 -1.15 6.90 12.77
CA ILE A 253 -0.03 6.11 12.23
C ILE A 253 -0.23 4.64 12.62
N PRO A 254 -0.45 3.74 11.67
CA PRO A 254 -0.68 2.31 11.94
C PRO A 254 0.61 1.48 11.88
N TRP A 255 1.78 2.09 11.83
CA TRP A 255 3.08 1.42 11.67
C TRP A 255 3.93 1.56 12.93
N SER A 256 4.79 0.58 13.17
CA SER A 256 5.81 0.64 14.22
C SER A 256 6.99 1.52 13.79
N SER A 257 7.73 2.04 14.77
CA SER A 257 8.93 2.80 14.47
C SER A 257 10.04 1.94 13.84
N ASP A 258 10.12 0.64 14.18
CA ASP A 258 11.05 -0.30 13.52
C ASP A 258 10.78 -0.41 12.02
N ASP A 259 9.51 -0.52 11.61
CA ASP A 259 9.14 -0.57 10.20
C ASP A 259 9.53 0.76 9.51
N MET A 260 9.12 1.90 10.07
CA MET A 260 9.37 3.23 9.47
C MET A 260 10.86 3.55 9.36
N VAL A 261 11.65 3.31 10.41
CA VAL A 261 13.11 3.52 10.40
C VAL A 261 13.78 2.60 9.39
N SER A 262 13.32 1.34 9.28
CA SER A 262 13.86 0.39 8.30
C SER A 262 13.61 0.84 6.85
N VAL A 263 12.44 1.40 6.56
CA VAL A 263 12.11 1.96 5.24
C VAL A 263 13.00 3.16 4.92
N GLU A 264 13.16 4.10 5.85
CA GLU A 264 14.02 5.27 5.63
C GLU A 264 15.50 4.89 5.47
N ARG A 265 15.95 3.89 6.22
CA ARG A 265 17.30 3.29 6.02
C ARG A 265 17.45 2.72 4.61
N ALA A 266 16.46 1.97 4.11
CA ALA A 266 16.47 1.45 2.75
C ALA A 266 16.46 2.57 1.69
N ILE A 267 15.75 3.66 1.94
CA ILE A 267 15.78 4.86 1.08
C ILE A 267 17.20 5.46 1.08
N ARG A 268 17.81 5.67 2.24
CA ARG A 268 19.20 6.19 2.38
C ARG A 268 20.22 5.34 1.65
N LEU A 269 20.04 4.01 1.65
CA LEU A 269 20.92 3.08 0.95
C LEU A 269 20.65 2.97 -0.56
N GLY A 270 19.72 3.76 -1.12
CA GLY A 270 19.32 3.72 -2.53
C GLY A 270 18.54 2.46 -2.93
N GLN A 271 18.14 1.63 -1.97
CA GLN A 271 17.42 0.39 -2.23
C GLN A 271 15.97 0.61 -2.67
N MET A 272 15.43 1.79 -2.47
CA MET A 272 14.09 2.20 -2.87
C MET A 272 14.09 3.07 -4.15
N GLU A 273 15.24 3.32 -4.76
CA GLU A 273 15.39 4.16 -5.93
C GLU A 273 15.03 3.41 -7.21
N ILE A 274 13.73 3.23 -7.43
CA ILE A 274 13.14 2.55 -8.59
C ILE A 274 12.14 3.51 -9.24
N LEU A 275 12.28 3.68 -10.55
CA LEU A 275 11.38 4.48 -11.39
C LEU A 275 11.02 3.67 -12.63
N THR A 276 9.73 3.55 -12.92
CA THR A 276 9.20 2.82 -14.09
C THR A 276 8.03 3.56 -14.72
N ASP A 277 7.65 3.11 -15.90
CA ASP A 277 6.47 3.58 -16.64
C ASP A 277 5.27 2.63 -16.55
N HIS A 278 5.31 1.64 -15.63
CA HIS A 278 4.28 0.61 -15.52
C HIS A 278 2.87 1.17 -15.25
N VAL A 279 2.74 2.28 -14.52
CA VAL A 279 1.43 2.95 -14.37
C VAL A 279 0.88 3.34 -15.73
N GLN A 280 1.70 3.98 -16.57
CA GLN A 280 1.28 4.39 -17.92
C GLN A 280 1.01 3.19 -18.83
N GLN A 281 1.81 2.13 -18.73
CA GLN A 281 1.62 0.91 -19.51
C GLN A 281 0.28 0.23 -19.16
N LEU A 282 -0.06 0.12 -17.88
CA LEU A 282 -1.26 -0.56 -17.41
C LEU A 282 -2.53 0.28 -17.58
N THR A 283 -2.44 1.61 -17.40
CA THR A 283 -3.62 2.48 -17.32
C THR A 283 -3.83 3.38 -18.53
N GLY A 284 -2.83 3.49 -19.41
CA GLY A 284 -2.83 4.42 -20.55
C GLY A 284 -2.60 5.89 -20.17
N ARG A 285 -2.47 6.22 -18.86
CA ARG A 285 -2.24 7.59 -18.37
C ARG A 285 -0.96 7.69 -17.54
N ARG A 286 -0.33 8.86 -17.53
CA ARG A 286 0.80 9.12 -16.66
C ARG A 286 0.37 9.10 -15.18
N PRO A 287 1.22 8.63 -14.25
CA PRO A 287 0.93 8.71 -12.82
C PRO A 287 0.86 10.17 -12.35
N GLN A 288 0.05 10.42 -11.33
CA GLN A 288 -0.07 11.72 -10.71
C GLN A 288 1.18 12.03 -9.86
N SER A 289 1.74 13.23 -9.98
CA SER A 289 2.87 13.64 -9.15
C SER A 289 2.44 14.01 -7.73
N LEU A 290 3.38 13.89 -6.77
CA LEU A 290 3.19 14.37 -5.40
C LEU A 290 2.78 15.85 -5.39
N ARG A 291 3.46 16.68 -6.18
CA ARG A 291 3.13 18.12 -6.30
C ARG A 291 1.68 18.35 -6.74
N ALA A 292 1.21 17.59 -7.73
CA ALA A 292 -0.16 17.74 -8.23
C ALA A 292 -1.21 17.37 -7.17
N LEU A 293 -1.00 16.26 -6.45
CA LEU A 293 -1.89 15.86 -5.36
C LEU A 293 -1.84 16.85 -4.19
N ALA A 294 -0.66 17.28 -3.77
CA ALA A 294 -0.49 18.26 -2.70
C ALA A 294 -1.16 19.61 -3.06
N TRP A 295 -1.04 20.04 -4.31
CA TRP A 295 -1.71 21.26 -4.78
C TRP A 295 -3.23 21.12 -4.78
N ALA A 296 -3.77 19.98 -5.18
CA ALA A 296 -5.21 19.69 -5.12
C ALA A 296 -5.74 19.71 -3.66
N ARG A 297 -4.88 19.37 -2.70
CA ARG A 297 -5.20 19.33 -1.26
C ARG A 297 -4.60 20.51 -0.47
N ARG A 298 -4.23 21.59 -1.14
CA ARG A 298 -3.52 22.73 -0.52
C ARG A 298 -4.28 23.39 0.64
N ASP A 299 -5.62 23.42 0.58
CA ASP A 299 -6.40 24.02 1.66
C ASP A 299 -6.32 23.18 2.95
N GLU A 300 -6.28 21.85 2.83
CA GLU A 300 -6.04 20.94 3.96
C GLU A 300 -4.64 21.16 4.56
N LEU A 301 -3.61 21.30 3.72
CA LEU A 301 -2.23 21.55 4.15
C LEU A 301 -2.10 22.92 4.86
N ARG A 302 -2.77 23.95 4.38
CA ARG A 302 -2.74 25.28 5.02
C ARG A 302 -3.43 25.31 6.38
N ILE A 303 -4.46 24.48 6.58
CA ILE A 303 -5.18 24.37 7.86
C ILE A 303 -4.41 23.50 8.86
N ALA A 304 -3.67 22.48 8.38
CA ALA A 304 -2.97 21.51 9.23
C ALA A 304 -1.77 22.07 10.00
N GLY A 305 -1.31 23.27 9.67
CA GLY A 305 -0.16 23.95 10.28
C GLY A 305 -0.59 25.07 11.29
#